data_7fe8aed999bcbafa3b8fd82f8cd7079e
#
_entry.id   7fe8aed999bcbafa3b8fd82f8cd7079e
#
_cell.length_a   1.000
_cell.length_b   1.000
_cell.length_c   1.000
_cell.angle_alpha   90.00
_cell.angle_beta   90.00
_cell.angle_gamma   90.00
#
_symmetry.space_group_name_H-M   'P 1'
#
loop_
_entity.id
_entity.type
_entity.pdbx_description
1 polymer ?
#
loop_
_entity_poly.entity_id
_entity_poly.type
_entity_poly.pdbx_seq_one_letter_code
_entity_poly.pdbx_strand_id
1 'polypeptide(L)'
;MADIKNISVNIKKYRTLKCMTQTQLGEKLYVTPQTVSKWEKGIALPDLQNLCKIAEILEISVDRLLSPSDRKTGYIGIDGGGTKTEFVLCDVEGHIYKKVLLEGCNPNDIGLEKCFTLLKKGIDILSSEQYEIGGIFAGISGCTAGDNKTRLNDALTKEYPQIPIRVESDIYGVILSHFDSCDQKCITAICGTGSVIFASDGEKLHRIGGWGYLIDNAGSAYDIGRDALYSVLAFYDGLGEYTSLCDAVSKQLGGDVWDKLNEIYSSGKSYIASFAKLVFDEYRKGDEISTQILRRNFERVARLINHAQSSFQSGNTVILSGGLKHNSDILIEFLRPSLNENLELIIPELPPIYGLCKGAVMMKNNLSSAFCSNFTFDYLKEI
;
A
#
# COMPACT_ATOMS: atom_id res chain seq x y z
N MET A 1 -35.11 14.10 0.19
CA MET A 1 -35.73 13.07 1.04
C MET A 1 -34.78 12.83 2.20
N ALA A 2 -35.29 12.83 3.44
CA ALA A 2 -34.43 12.46 4.58
C ALA A 2 -34.02 10.99 4.42
N ASP A 3 -32.73 10.74 4.39
CA ASP A 3 -32.19 9.39 4.22
C ASP A 3 -32.34 8.64 5.55
N ILE A 4 -32.89 7.43 5.49
CA ILE A 4 -33.02 6.50 6.65
C ILE A 4 -31.73 6.44 7.43
N LYS A 5 -30.61 6.44 6.74
CA LYS A 5 -29.25 6.37 7.28
C LYS A 5 -28.90 7.57 8.15
N ASN A 6 -29.30 8.79 7.77
CA ASN A 6 -29.04 10.00 8.53
C ASN A 6 -29.76 9.99 9.89
N ILE A 7 -31.03 9.60 9.89
CA ILE A 7 -31.85 9.50 11.10
C ILE A 7 -31.22 8.51 12.10
N SER A 8 -30.85 7.34 11.64
CA SER A 8 -30.28 6.26 12.45
C SER A 8 -28.98 6.67 13.11
N VAL A 9 -28.09 7.29 12.33
CA VAL A 9 -26.80 7.81 12.79
C VAL A 9 -27.00 8.92 13.81
N ASN A 10 -27.92 9.86 13.56
CA ASN A 10 -28.16 10.99 14.45
C ASN A 10 -28.80 10.56 15.78
N ILE A 11 -29.73 9.59 15.77
CA ILE A 11 -30.28 9.03 17.00
C ILE A 11 -29.15 8.47 17.88
N LYS A 12 -28.29 7.61 17.32
CA LYS A 12 -27.16 7.02 18.06
C LYS A 12 -26.20 8.09 18.57
N LYS A 13 -25.79 9.05 17.69
CA LYS A 13 -24.88 10.15 18.01
C LYS A 13 -25.37 10.96 19.22
N TYR A 14 -26.58 11.49 19.14
CA TYR A 14 -27.08 12.38 20.18
C TYR A 14 -27.41 11.64 21.49
N ARG A 15 -27.87 10.38 21.42
CA ARG A 15 -28.01 9.51 22.57
C ARG A 15 -26.68 9.32 23.31
N THR A 16 -25.62 9.03 22.57
CA THR A 16 -24.27 8.81 23.14
C THR A 16 -23.68 10.10 23.70
N LEU A 17 -23.90 11.26 23.07
CA LEU A 17 -23.50 12.56 23.57
C LEU A 17 -24.21 12.91 24.93
N LYS A 18 -25.44 12.42 25.12
CA LYS A 18 -26.16 12.53 26.40
C LYS A 18 -25.81 11.42 27.39
N CYS A 19 -24.77 10.61 27.11
CA CYS A 19 -24.33 9.50 27.97
C CYS A 19 -25.46 8.49 28.28
N MET A 20 -26.48 8.37 27.41
CA MET A 20 -27.62 7.48 27.62
C MET A 20 -27.35 6.10 26.99
N THR A 21 -27.78 5.01 27.64
CA THR A 21 -27.84 3.66 27.04
C THR A 21 -29.07 3.51 26.15
N GLN A 22 -29.08 2.49 25.26
CA GLN A 22 -30.29 2.17 24.49
C GLN A 22 -31.48 1.79 25.36
N THR A 23 -31.23 1.19 26.53
CA THR A 23 -32.23 0.88 27.54
C THR A 23 -32.86 2.15 28.09
N GLN A 24 -32.06 3.11 28.53
CA GLN A 24 -32.53 4.37 29.09
C GLN A 24 -33.32 5.21 28.07
N LEU A 25 -32.90 5.22 26.79
CA LEU A 25 -33.69 5.90 25.75
C LEU A 25 -35.02 5.16 25.51
N GLY A 26 -34.97 3.82 25.47
CA GLY A 26 -36.17 2.97 25.30
C GLY A 26 -37.19 3.18 26.41
N GLU A 27 -36.76 3.23 27.67
CA GLU A 27 -37.63 3.51 28.85
C GLU A 27 -38.32 4.85 28.72
N LYS A 28 -37.60 5.92 28.35
CA LYS A 28 -38.17 7.26 28.16
C LYS A 28 -39.16 7.33 26.99
N LEU A 29 -39.01 6.49 25.97
CA LEU A 29 -39.87 6.42 24.81
C LEU A 29 -41.00 5.38 24.96
N TYR A 30 -41.00 4.59 26.02
CA TYR A 30 -41.90 3.45 26.22
C TYR A 30 -41.78 2.39 25.12
N VAL A 31 -40.55 2.13 24.65
CA VAL A 31 -40.21 1.09 23.67
C VAL A 31 -39.10 0.20 24.21
N THR A 32 -38.92 -0.99 23.57
CA THR A 32 -37.86 -1.90 23.98
C THR A 32 -36.47 -1.43 23.52
N PRO A 33 -35.39 -1.80 24.25
CA PRO A 33 -34.02 -1.49 23.82
C PRO A 33 -33.72 -2.04 22.41
N GLN A 34 -34.34 -3.17 22.05
CA GLN A 34 -34.22 -3.78 20.72
C GLN A 34 -34.83 -2.90 19.64
N THR A 35 -35.91 -2.17 19.94
CA THR A 35 -36.51 -1.20 19.03
C THR A 35 -35.55 -0.03 18.77
N VAL A 36 -34.97 0.53 19.84
CA VAL A 36 -33.93 1.57 19.71
C VAL A 36 -32.73 1.07 18.91
N SER A 37 -32.26 -0.17 19.17
CA SER A 37 -31.17 -0.78 18.41
C SER A 37 -31.50 -0.93 16.91
N LYS A 38 -32.74 -1.29 16.55
CA LYS A 38 -33.17 -1.36 15.15
C LYS A 38 -33.16 0.01 14.48
N TRP A 39 -33.59 1.07 15.18
CA TRP A 39 -33.52 2.44 14.66
C TRP A 39 -32.10 2.89 14.45
N GLU A 40 -31.21 2.66 15.41
CA GLU A 40 -29.78 3.03 15.31
C GLU A 40 -29.00 2.24 14.24
N LYS A 41 -29.47 1.04 13.90
CA LYS A 41 -28.91 0.22 12.82
C LYS A 41 -29.54 0.48 11.45
N GLY A 42 -30.56 1.35 11.36
CA GLY A 42 -31.27 1.61 10.10
C GLY A 42 -32.15 0.46 9.62
N ILE A 43 -32.45 -0.54 10.48
CA ILE A 43 -33.31 -1.67 10.17
C ILE A 43 -34.79 -1.24 10.17
N ALA A 44 -35.14 -0.26 10.98
CA ALA A 44 -36.45 0.34 11.05
C ALA A 44 -36.33 1.84 11.29
N LEU A 45 -37.38 2.62 10.99
CA LEU A 45 -37.50 4.02 11.35
C LEU A 45 -38.44 4.21 12.54
N PRO A 46 -38.16 5.19 13.41
CA PRO A 46 -39.19 5.69 14.34
C PRO A 46 -40.37 6.27 13.55
N ASP A 47 -41.57 6.10 14.04
CA ASP A 47 -42.71 6.88 13.54
C ASP A 47 -42.59 8.36 13.92
N LEU A 48 -43.45 9.18 13.36
CA LEU A 48 -43.39 10.63 13.56
C LEU A 48 -43.49 11.03 15.03
N GLN A 49 -44.31 10.33 15.81
CA GLN A 49 -44.45 10.63 17.25
C GLN A 49 -43.18 10.29 18.03
N ASN A 50 -42.55 9.18 17.73
CA ASN A 50 -41.27 8.79 18.32
C ASN A 50 -40.14 9.71 17.86
N LEU A 51 -40.12 10.17 16.61
CA LEU A 51 -39.12 11.15 16.14
C LEU A 51 -39.20 12.46 16.95
N CYS A 52 -40.40 12.99 17.15
CA CYS A 52 -40.59 14.20 17.96
C CYS A 52 -40.14 13.99 19.42
N LYS A 53 -40.50 12.86 20.04
CA LYS A 53 -40.10 12.54 21.43
C LYS A 53 -38.59 12.30 21.54
N ILE A 54 -37.97 11.66 20.57
CA ILE A 54 -36.51 11.48 20.54
C ILE A 54 -35.82 12.85 20.46
N ALA A 55 -36.28 13.76 19.62
CA ALA A 55 -35.76 15.12 19.52
C ALA A 55 -35.84 15.87 20.83
N GLU A 56 -36.99 15.79 21.50
CA GLU A 56 -37.24 16.40 22.83
C GLU A 56 -36.30 15.82 23.91
N ILE A 57 -36.23 14.48 24.03
CA ILE A 57 -35.37 13.78 25.01
C ILE A 57 -33.88 14.09 24.78
N LEU A 58 -33.47 14.19 23.53
CA LEU A 58 -32.09 14.47 23.13
C LEU A 58 -31.79 15.98 23.11
N GLU A 59 -32.78 16.84 23.34
CA GLU A 59 -32.70 18.32 23.33
C GLU A 59 -32.15 18.88 22.02
N ILE A 60 -32.63 18.35 20.88
CA ILE A 60 -32.30 18.80 19.53
C ILE A 60 -33.59 19.05 18.75
N SER A 61 -33.48 19.76 17.62
CA SER A 61 -34.63 19.89 16.69
C SER A 61 -34.84 18.59 15.86
N VAL A 62 -36.10 18.36 15.43
CA VAL A 62 -36.40 17.26 14.50
C VAL A 62 -35.62 17.44 13.19
N ASP A 63 -35.46 18.68 12.71
CA ASP A 63 -34.66 18.97 11.53
C ASP A 63 -33.20 18.48 11.69
N ARG A 64 -32.65 18.60 12.90
CA ARG A 64 -31.29 18.11 13.18
C ARG A 64 -31.19 16.60 13.23
N LEU A 65 -32.28 15.89 13.60
CA LEU A 65 -32.37 14.44 13.44
C LEU A 65 -32.43 14.01 11.97
N LEU A 66 -33.10 14.81 11.15
CA LEU A 66 -33.33 14.55 9.73
C LEU A 66 -32.18 15.02 8.81
N SER A 67 -31.36 15.95 9.30
CA SER A 67 -30.24 16.53 8.55
C SER A 67 -29.15 15.49 8.28
N PRO A 68 -28.34 15.66 7.22
CA PRO A 68 -27.14 14.86 7.03
C PRO A 68 -26.29 14.88 8.30
N SER A 69 -25.72 13.73 8.65
CA SER A 69 -24.86 13.68 9.84
C SER A 69 -23.63 14.57 9.59
N ASP A 70 -23.19 15.34 10.61
CA ASP A 70 -21.93 16.12 10.56
C ASP A 70 -20.69 15.21 10.52
N ARG A 71 -20.84 13.92 10.23
CA ARG A 71 -19.72 13.01 10.06
C ARG A 71 -18.95 13.41 8.81
N LYS A 72 -17.66 13.61 8.99
CA LYS A 72 -16.76 13.78 7.85
C LYS A 72 -16.71 12.48 7.06
N THR A 73 -16.78 12.56 5.74
CA THR A 73 -16.55 11.38 4.90
C THR A 73 -15.06 11.11 4.86
N GLY A 74 -14.68 9.88 5.22
CA GLY A 74 -13.30 9.41 5.16
C GLY A 74 -13.13 8.31 4.11
N TYR A 75 -11.93 8.18 3.58
CA TYR A 75 -11.53 7.16 2.59
C TYR A 75 -10.33 6.41 3.12
N ILE A 76 -10.29 5.10 2.94
CA ILE A 76 -9.22 4.26 3.47
C ILE A 76 -8.40 3.73 2.31
N GLY A 77 -7.11 4.06 2.29
CA GLY A 77 -6.08 3.38 1.52
C GLY A 77 -5.42 2.29 2.37
N ILE A 78 -5.13 1.14 1.77
CA ILE A 78 -4.43 0.02 2.44
C ILE A 78 -3.29 -0.46 1.55
N ASP A 79 -2.05 -0.36 2.04
CA ASP A 79 -0.85 -0.90 1.38
C ASP A 79 -0.37 -2.16 2.13
N GLY A 80 -0.77 -3.31 1.61
CA GLY A 80 -0.55 -4.61 2.21
C GLY A 80 0.65 -5.34 1.64
N GLY A 81 1.80 -5.23 2.30
CA GLY A 81 3.02 -5.94 1.95
C GLY A 81 3.23 -7.26 2.68
N GLY A 82 4.34 -7.94 2.37
CA GLY A 82 4.73 -9.18 3.07
C GLY A 82 5.26 -8.96 4.49
N THR A 83 5.79 -7.78 4.80
CA THR A 83 6.42 -7.48 6.10
C THR A 83 5.54 -6.60 6.98
N LYS A 84 4.82 -5.64 6.38
CA LYS A 84 3.95 -4.68 7.06
C LYS A 84 2.74 -4.36 6.20
N THR A 85 1.68 -3.89 6.85
CA THR A 85 0.48 -3.37 6.20
C THR A 85 0.19 -1.98 6.74
N GLU A 86 0.17 -0.99 5.86
CA GLU A 86 -0.14 0.39 6.21
C GLU A 86 -1.58 0.73 5.85
N PHE A 87 -2.30 1.35 6.77
CA PHE A 87 -3.67 1.82 6.61
C PHE A 87 -3.71 3.31 6.84
N VAL A 88 -4.32 4.05 5.94
CA VAL A 88 -4.47 5.50 6.06
C VAL A 88 -5.92 5.90 5.84
N LEU A 89 -6.48 6.67 6.76
CA LEU A 89 -7.78 7.32 6.64
C LEU A 89 -7.56 8.79 6.27
N CYS A 90 -8.09 9.21 5.13
CA CYS A 90 -8.04 10.59 4.66
C CYS A 90 -9.40 11.09 4.21
N ASP A 91 -9.55 12.40 3.96
CA ASP A 91 -10.74 12.97 3.33
C ASP A 91 -10.58 13.14 1.80
N VAL A 92 -11.60 13.72 1.19
CA VAL A 92 -11.63 14.01 -0.26
C VAL A 92 -10.59 15.06 -0.70
N GLU A 93 -10.08 15.84 0.24
CA GLU A 93 -9.05 16.86 0.00
C GLU A 93 -7.63 16.37 0.31
N GLY A 94 -7.49 15.11 0.80
CA GLY A 94 -6.22 14.48 1.08
C GLY A 94 -5.68 14.70 2.50
N HIS A 95 -6.43 15.34 3.39
CA HIS A 95 -6.03 15.46 4.79
C HIS A 95 -6.06 14.11 5.49
N ILE A 96 -4.95 13.72 6.12
CA ILE A 96 -4.83 12.47 6.84
C ILE A 96 -5.39 12.65 8.26
N TYR A 97 -6.34 11.79 8.61
CA TYR A 97 -6.95 11.79 9.94
C TYR A 97 -6.33 10.76 10.88
N LYS A 98 -5.91 9.62 10.32
CA LYS A 98 -5.34 8.53 11.11
C LYS A 98 -4.53 7.58 10.26
N LYS A 99 -3.44 7.07 10.83
CA LYS A 99 -2.60 6.01 10.25
C LYS A 99 -2.52 4.84 11.22
N VAL A 100 -2.46 3.63 10.67
CA VAL A 100 -2.27 2.40 11.43
C VAL A 100 -1.26 1.54 10.67
N LEU A 101 -0.28 1.01 11.39
CA LEU A 101 0.68 0.06 10.86
C LEU A 101 0.49 -1.28 11.58
N LEU A 102 0.28 -2.33 10.81
CA LEU A 102 0.16 -3.71 11.29
C LEU A 102 1.21 -4.60 10.60
N GLU A 103 1.25 -5.88 11.02
CA GLU A 103 2.08 -6.93 10.41
C GLU A 103 1.74 -7.15 8.93
N GLY A 104 2.59 -7.89 8.21
CA GLY A 104 2.38 -8.20 6.79
C GLY A 104 1.11 -9.02 6.55
N CYS A 105 0.42 -8.74 5.44
CA CYS A 105 -0.84 -9.39 5.08
C CYS A 105 -0.80 -10.14 3.73
N ASN A 106 0.39 -10.51 3.23
CA ASN A 106 0.47 -11.29 2.00
C ASN A 106 -0.22 -12.66 2.18
N PRO A 107 -1.32 -12.96 1.45
CA PRO A 107 -2.08 -14.20 1.65
C PRO A 107 -1.29 -15.47 1.30
N ASN A 108 -0.22 -15.38 0.51
CA ASN A 108 0.64 -16.52 0.20
C ASN A 108 1.56 -16.90 1.36
N ASP A 109 1.86 -15.95 2.26
CA ASP A 109 2.74 -16.16 3.41
C ASP A 109 1.94 -16.58 4.66
N ILE A 110 0.81 -15.90 4.93
CA ILE A 110 0.05 -16.07 6.18
C ILE A 110 -1.29 -16.81 6.00
N GLY A 111 -1.70 -17.05 4.75
CA GLY A 111 -3.01 -17.61 4.41
C GLY A 111 -4.12 -16.56 4.32
N LEU A 112 -5.14 -16.86 3.53
CA LEU A 112 -6.21 -15.92 3.18
C LEU A 112 -7.05 -15.48 4.39
N GLU A 113 -7.33 -16.39 5.31
CA GLU A 113 -8.17 -16.13 6.50
C GLU A 113 -7.48 -15.15 7.46
N LYS A 114 -6.18 -15.35 7.72
CA LYS A 114 -5.40 -14.43 8.56
C LYS A 114 -5.24 -13.07 7.89
N CYS A 115 -5.03 -13.04 6.57
CA CYS A 115 -4.98 -11.81 5.79
C CYS A 115 -6.30 -11.03 5.94
N PHE A 116 -7.46 -11.66 5.75
CA PHE A 116 -8.77 -11.05 5.97
C PHE A 116 -8.93 -10.50 7.40
N THR A 117 -8.58 -11.30 8.41
CA THR A 117 -8.67 -10.89 9.83
C THR A 117 -7.83 -9.64 10.11
N LEU A 118 -6.63 -9.58 9.54
CA LEU A 118 -5.73 -8.43 9.69
C LEU A 118 -6.29 -7.18 8.98
N LEU A 119 -6.80 -7.34 7.77
CA LEU A 119 -7.43 -6.26 7.02
C LEU A 119 -8.64 -5.70 7.77
N LYS A 120 -9.52 -6.59 8.26
CA LYS A 120 -10.67 -6.22 9.10
C LYS A 120 -10.22 -5.45 10.35
N LYS A 121 -9.23 -5.94 11.08
CA LYS A 121 -8.68 -5.26 12.27
C LYS A 121 -8.23 -3.84 11.95
N GLY A 122 -7.47 -3.64 10.88
CA GLY A 122 -7.00 -2.31 10.49
C GLY A 122 -8.13 -1.36 10.09
N ILE A 123 -9.12 -1.85 9.33
CA ILE A 123 -10.32 -1.09 8.94
C ILE A 123 -11.14 -0.71 10.18
N ASP A 124 -11.38 -1.64 11.11
CA ASP A 124 -12.14 -1.39 12.33
C ASP A 124 -11.45 -0.35 13.24
N ILE A 125 -10.11 -0.37 13.33
CA ILE A 125 -9.34 0.64 14.08
C ILE A 125 -9.50 2.03 13.47
N LEU A 126 -9.57 2.15 12.14
CA LEU A 126 -9.74 3.43 11.45
C LEU A 126 -11.19 3.91 11.45
N SER A 127 -12.14 2.97 11.47
CA SER A 127 -13.57 3.25 11.46
C SER A 127 -14.01 3.74 12.84
N SER A 128 -14.24 5.03 12.98
CA SER A 128 -14.76 5.63 14.21
C SER A 128 -16.14 6.24 13.98
N GLU A 129 -16.85 6.57 15.08
CA GLU A 129 -18.15 7.23 14.98
C GLU A 129 -18.06 8.65 14.38
N GLN A 130 -16.86 9.21 14.27
CA GLN A 130 -16.63 10.55 13.72
C GLN A 130 -16.61 10.57 12.19
N TYR A 131 -16.35 9.41 11.54
CA TYR A 131 -16.21 9.32 10.09
C TYR A 131 -17.21 8.33 9.48
N GLU A 132 -17.78 8.72 8.36
CA GLU A 132 -18.49 7.81 7.47
C GLU A 132 -17.50 7.35 6.38
N ILE A 133 -17.24 6.05 6.28
CA ILE A 133 -16.30 5.54 5.28
C ILE A 133 -16.96 5.55 3.91
N GLY A 134 -16.46 6.41 3.03
CA GLY A 134 -16.94 6.60 1.66
C GLY A 134 -16.44 5.55 0.67
N GLY A 135 -15.25 4.97 0.93
CA GLY A 135 -14.64 3.93 0.10
C GLY A 135 -13.35 3.38 0.68
N ILE A 136 -12.99 2.16 0.27
CA ILE A 136 -11.75 1.46 0.66
C ILE A 136 -11.07 0.94 -0.59
N PHE A 137 -9.80 1.28 -0.77
CA PHE A 137 -8.97 0.71 -1.83
C PHE A 137 -7.76 0.00 -1.19
N ALA A 138 -7.70 -1.31 -1.36
CA ALA A 138 -6.66 -2.15 -0.80
C ALA A 138 -5.74 -2.69 -1.89
N GLY A 139 -4.48 -2.30 -1.86
CA GLY A 139 -3.40 -2.87 -2.67
C GLY A 139 -2.69 -3.96 -1.86
N ILE A 140 -2.84 -5.23 -2.25
CA ILE A 140 -2.35 -6.36 -1.47
C ILE A 140 -1.33 -7.16 -2.28
N SER A 141 -0.11 -7.24 -1.76
CA SER A 141 0.95 -8.07 -2.32
C SER A 141 0.53 -9.55 -2.30
N GLY A 142 0.77 -10.26 -3.42
CA GLY A 142 0.42 -11.69 -3.53
C GLY A 142 -1.06 -12.00 -3.73
N CYS A 143 -1.95 -11.00 -3.79
CA CYS A 143 -3.39 -11.24 -3.99
C CYS A 143 -3.72 -11.78 -5.39
N THR A 144 -2.84 -11.60 -6.38
CA THR A 144 -3.06 -12.10 -7.76
C THR A 144 -2.81 -13.61 -7.93
N ALA A 145 -2.33 -14.29 -6.89
CA ALA A 145 -2.16 -15.74 -6.93
C ALA A 145 -3.52 -16.44 -6.79
N GLY A 146 -3.87 -17.27 -7.77
CA GLY A 146 -5.16 -17.99 -7.79
C GLY A 146 -6.35 -17.03 -7.77
N ASP A 147 -7.30 -17.30 -6.87
CA ASP A 147 -8.53 -16.54 -6.66
C ASP A 147 -8.49 -15.60 -5.42
N ASN A 148 -7.32 -15.40 -4.82
CA ASN A 148 -7.16 -14.64 -3.59
C ASN A 148 -7.79 -13.24 -3.65
N LYS A 149 -7.59 -12.52 -4.76
CA LYS A 149 -8.16 -11.19 -4.98
C LYS A 149 -9.68 -11.20 -4.86
N THR A 150 -10.34 -12.06 -5.61
CA THR A 150 -11.80 -12.19 -5.61
C THR A 150 -12.32 -12.56 -4.23
N ARG A 151 -11.71 -13.56 -3.60
CA ARG A 151 -12.11 -14.02 -2.26
C ARG A 151 -11.95 -12.96 -1.18
N LEU A 152 -10.85 -12.20 -1.19
CA LEU A 152 -10.64 -11.09 -0.26
C LEU A 152 -11.65 -9.97 -0.50
N ASN A 153 -11.89 -9.61 -1.76
CA ASN A 153 -12.86 -8.59 -2.12
C ASN A 153 -14.27 -8.96 -1.68
N ASP A 154 -14.71 -10.19 -1.96
CA ASP A 154 -16.03 -10.69 -1.57
C ASP A 154 -16.19 -10.75 -0.05
N ALA A 155 -15.19 -11.25 0.66
CA ALA A 155 -15.19 -11.32 2.12
C ALA A 155 -15.31 -9.93 2.77
N LEU A 156 -14.53 -8.96 2.31
CA LEU A 156 -14.57 -7.58 2.80
C LEU A 156 -15.89 -6.90 2.44
N THR A 157 -16.41 -7.08 1.21
CA THR A 157 -17.69 -6.52 0.79
C THR A 157 -18.86 -7.10 1.60
N LYS A 158 -18.80 -8.39 1.93
CA LYS A 158 -19.79 -9.01 2.80
C LYS A 158 -19.74 -8.48 4.24
N GLU A 159 -18.55 -8.20 4.77
CA GLU A 159 -18.36 -7.65 6.12
C GLU A 159 -18.81 -6.19 6.19
N TYR A 160 -18.56 -5.40 5.14
CA TYR A 160 -18.87 -3.97 5.08
C TYR A 160 -19.80 -3.64 3.89
N PRO A 161 -21.06 -4.12 3.88
CA PRO A 161 -21.94 -4.06 2.70
C PRO A 161 -22.35 -2.64 2.27
N GLN A 162 -22.13 -1.63 3.13
CA GLN A 162 -22.46 -0.23 2.83
C GLN A 162 -21.26 0.56 2.28
N ILE A 163 -20.05 -0.04 2.29
CA ILE A 163 -18.82 0.63 1.88
C ILE A 163 -18.38 0.04 0.53
N PRO A 164 -18.18 0.87 -0.52
CA PRO A 164 -17.51 0.41 -1.72
C PRO A 164 -16.08 -0.03 -1.39
N ILE A 165 -15.75 -1.25 -1.79
CA ILE A 165 -14.42 -1.84 -1.55
C ILE A 165 -13.85 -2.33 -2.87
N ARG A 166 -12.58 -2.04 -3.08
CA ARG A 166 -11.80 -2.58 -4.19
C ARG A 166 -10.50 -3.16 -3.66
N VAL A 167 -10.29 -4.45 -3.89
CA VAL A 167 -9.04 -5.16 -3.59
C VAL A 167 -8.29 -5.37 -4.90
N GLU A 168 -7.05 -4.93 -4.95
CA GLU A 168 -6.17 -5.03 -6.12
C GLU A 168 -4.76 -5.47 -5.70
N SER A 169 -3.88 -5.70 -6.67
CA SER A 169 -2.45 -5.82 -6.42
C SER A 169 -1.88 -4.51 -5.86
N ASP A 170 -0.89 -4.60 -4.99
CA ASP A 170 -0.09 -3.48 -4.45
C ASP A 170 0.50 -2.57 -5.55
N ILE A 171 0.71 -3.12 -6.76
CA ILE A 171 1.12 -2.38 -7.95
C ILE A 171 0.22 -1.17 -8.25
N TYR A 172 -1.09 -1.29 -8.00
CA TYR A 172 -2.00 -0.18 -8.26
C TYR A 172 -1.75 1.03 -7.36
N GLY A 173 -1.18 0.84 -6.18
CA GLY A 173 -0.69 1.94 -5.36
C GLY A 173 0.41 2.73 -6.05
N VAL A 174 1.32 2.04 -6.74
CA VAL A 174 2.39 2.67 -7.52
C VAL A 174 1.84 3.35 -8.78
N ILE A 175 0.96 2.69 -9.53
CA ILE A 175 0.34 3.27 -10.74
C ILE A 175 -0.44 4.54 -10.38
N LEU A 176 -1.31 4.45 -9.37
CA LEU A 176 -2.13 5.57 -8.92
C LEU A 176 -1.32 6.68 -8.22
N SER A 177 -0.10 6.43 -7.78
CA SER A 177 0.75 7.51 -7.27
C SER A 177 1.14 8.51 -8.37
N HIS A 178 1.11 8.10 -9.63
CA HIS A 178 1.42 8.94 -10.78
C HIS A 178 0.18 9.26 -11.63
N PHE A 179 -0.67 8.26 -11.94
CA PHE A 179 -1.83 8.40 -12.79
C PHE A 179 -3.14 8.56 -12.01
N ASP A 180 -4.16 9.13 -12.68
CA ASP A 180 -5.51 9.32 -12.13
C ASP A 180 -6.48 8.19 -12.52
N SER A 181 -5.98 7.08 -13.05
CA SER A 181 -6.77 5.89 -13.41
C SER A 181 -5.96 4.62 -13.24
N CYS A 182 -6.64 3.53 -12.88
CA CYS A 182 -6.07 2.19 -12.89
C CYS A 182 -5.83 1.65 -14.32
N ASP A 183 -6.56 2.18 -15.31
CA ASP A 183 -6.59 1.66 -16.69
C ASP A 183 -5.51 2.33 -17.55
N GLN A 184 -4.37 2.63 -16.96
CA GLN A 184 -3.25 3.27 -17.64
C GLN A 184 -2.31 2.23 -18.26
N LYS A 185 -1.88 2.53 -19.47
CA LYS A 185 -0.79 1.78 -20.12
C LYS A 185 0.54 2.27 -19.57
N CYS A 186 1.20 1.43 -18.79
CA CYS A 186 2.49 1.77 -18.20
C CYS A 186 3.27 0.50 -17.83
N ILE A 187 4.55 0.68 -17.58
CA ILE A 187 5.43 -0.34 -17.04
C ILE A 187 5.77 0.08 -15.62
N THR A 188 5.61 -0.83 -14.67
CA THR A 188 6.03 -0.59 -13.28
C THR A 188 7.17 -1.54 -12.95
N ALA A 189 8.32 -0.96 -12.60
CA ALA A 189 9.50 -1.70 -12.17
C ALA A 189 9.70 -1.49 -10.67
N ILE A 190 9.48 -2.55 -9.89
CA ILE A 190 9.75 -2.55 -8.45
C ILE A 190 11.14 -3.13 -8.23
N CYS A 191 12.04 -2.32 -7.67
CA CYS A 191 13.40 -2.71 -7.31
C CYS A 191 13.60 -2.42 -5.81
N GLY A 192 13.56 -3.46 -5.02
CA GLY A 192 13.74 -3.43 -3.56
C GLY A 192 14.58 -4.62 -3.09
N THR A 193 14.24 -5.24 -1.94
CA THR A 193 14.85 -6.52 -1.51
C THR A 193 14.71 -7.59 -2.59
N GLY A 194 13.55 -7.67 -3.25
CA GLY A 194 13.29 -8.40 -4.48
C GLY A 194 13.06 -7.43 -5.64
N SER A 195 12.86 -7.97 -6.86
CA SER A 195 12.48 -7.17 -8.02
C SER A 195 11.38 -7.85 -8.80
N VAL A 196 10.55 -7.05 -9.47
CA VAL A 196 9.52 -7.51 -10.41
C VAL A 196 9.14 -6.39 -11.36
N ILE A 197 8.84 -6.73 -12.60
CA ILE A 197 8.30 -5.81 -13.60
C ILE A 197 6.84 -6.20 -13.86
N PHE A 198 5.99 -5.19 -13.97
CA PHE A 198 4.61 -5.34 -14.44
C PHE A 198 4.38 -4.45 -15.65
N ALA A 199 3.76 -5.02 -16.68
CA ALA A 199 3.26 -4.29 -17.83
C ALA A 199 1.74 -4.18 -17.72
N SER A 200 1.20 -2.96 -17.74
CA SER A 200 -0.24 -2.71 -17.86
C SER A 200 -0.57 -2.37 -19.30
N ASP A 201 -1.48 -3.10 -19.91
CA ASP A 201 -2.04 -2.79 -21.23
C ASP A 201 -3.28 -1.90 -21.17
N GLY A 202 -3.66 -1.46 -19.96
CA GLY A 202 -4.87 -0.70 -19.65
C GLY A 202 -6.03 -1.57 -19.15
N GLU A 203 -6.00 -2.88 -19.39
CA GLU A 203 -7.03 -3.83 -18.93
C GLU A 203 -6.46 -4.84 -17.93
N LYS A 204 -5.23 -5.29 -18.18
CA LYS A 204 -4.58 -6.36 -17.40
C LYS A 204 -3.16 -5.98 -17.00
N LEU A 205 -2.72 -6.55 -15.89
CA LEU A 205 -1.34 -6.53 -15.45
C LEU A 205 -0.64 -7.85 -15.84
N HIS A 206 0.42 -7.71 -16.62
CA HIS A 206 1.28 -8.81 -17.04
C HIS A 206 2.57 -8.80 -16.23
N ARG A 207 2.82 -9.86 -15.47
CA ARG A 207 4.05 -10.00 -14.69
C ARG A 207 5.19 -10.46 -15.58
N ILE A 208 6.35 -9.83 -15.42
CA ILE A 208 7.58 -10.14 -16.14
C ILE A 208 8.72 -10.25 -15.12
N GLY A 209 9.31 -11.43 -15.00
CA GLY A 209 10.37 -11.70 -14.04
C GLY A 209 9.91 -11.65 -12.56
N GLY A 210 10.90 -11.63 -11.67
CA GLY A 210 10.66 -11.57 -10.22
C GLY A 210 10.06 -12.85 -9.63
N TRP A 211 10.41 -14.03 -10.16
CA TRP A 211 9.86 -15.32 -9.73
C TRP A 211 10.42 -15.83 -8.42
N GLY A 212 11.15 -15.01 -7.73
CA GLY A 212 11.71 -15.31 -6.41
C GLY A 212 13.24 -15.28 -6.39
N TYR A 213 13.79 -14.91 -5.24
CA TYR A 213 15.23 -14.62 -5.08
C TYR A 213 16.17 -15.78 -5.41
N LEU A 214 15.69 -17.02 -5.37
CA LEU A 214 16.46 -18.21 -5.72
C LEU A 214 16.51 -18.47 -7.23
N ILE A 215 15.53 -17.97 -7.99
CA ILE A 215 15.34 -18.34 -9.40
C ILE A 215 15.58 -17.15 -10.32
N ASP A 216 14.85 -16.05 -10.07
CA ASP A 216 14.88 -14.86 -10.92
C ASP A 216 14.53 -13.61 -10.13
N ASN A 217 15.51 -12.73 -9.96
CA ASN A 217 15.40 -11.54 -9.11
C ASN A 217 16.28 -10.40 -9.63
N ALA A 218 16.37 -10.25 -10.95
CA ALA A 218 17.27 -9.31 -11.62
C ALA A 218 17.13 -7.88 -11.12
N GLY A 219 18.24 -7.25 -10.72
CA GLY A 219 18.29 -5.87 -10.28
C GLY A 219 17.68 -5.62 -8.90
N SER A 220 17.50 -6.67 -8.12
CA SER A 220 17.12 -6.54 -6.71
C SER A 220 18.33 -6.25 -5.82
N ALA A 221 18.07 -5.70 -4.64
CA ALA A 221 19.11 -5.56 -3.61
C ALA A 221 19.70 -6.92 -3.22
N TYR A 222 18.90 -8.01 -3.27
CA TYR A 222 19.42 -9.35 -3.02
C TYR A 222 20.47 -9.76 -4.06
N ASP A 223 20.19 -9.59 -5.36
CA ASP A 223 21.13 -9.95 -6.43
C ASP A 223 22.41 -9.11 -6.35
N ILE A 224 22.26 -7.80 -6.13
CA ILE A 224 23.37 -6.86 -5.98
C ILE A 224 24.23 -7.25 -4.75
N GLY A 225 23.60 -7.53 -3.61
CA GLY A 225 24.29 -7.93 -2.38
C GLY A 225 24.97 -9.31 -2.48
N ARG A 226 24.32 -10.27 -3.15
CA ARG A 226 24.92 -11.58 -3.45
C ARG A 226 26.14 -11.42 -4.36
N ASP A 227 26.06 -10.58 -5.39
CA ASP A 227 27.16 -10.32 -6.31
C ASP A 227 28.33 -9.61 -5.59
N ALA A 228 28.06 -8.77 -4.59
CA ALA A 228 29.11 -8.18 -3.73
C ALA A 228 29.86 -9.28 -2.95
N LEU A 229 29.13 -10.15 -2.26
CA LEU A 229 29.71 -11.27 -1.51
C LEU A 229 30.52 -12.19 -2.43
N TYR A 230 29.98 -12.51 -3.63
CA TYR A 230 30.69 -13.31 -4.61
C TYR A 230 31.99 -12.65 -5.09
N SER A 231 31.99 -11.33 -5.34
CA SER A 231 33.19 -10.62 -5.79
C SER A 231 34.29 -10.61 -4.74
N VAL A 232 33.92 -10.49 -3.46
CA VAL A 232 34.88 -10.60 -2.33
C VAL A 232 35.49 -12.00 -2.28
N LEU A 233 34.69 -13.06 -2.36
CA LEU A 233 35.18 -14.44 -2.37
C LEU A 233 36.06 -14.70 -3.60
N ALA A 234 35.65 -14.24 -4.79
CA ALA A 234 36.43 -14.42 -6.02
C ALA A 234 37.82 -13.77 -5.93
N PHE A 235 37.94 -12.61 -5.27
CA PHE A 235 39.23 -11.99 -5.02
C PHE A 235 40.12 -12.88 -4.11
N TYR A 236 39.57 -13.37 -3.00
CA TYR A 236 40.34 -14.26 -2.10
C TYR A 236 40.70 -15.59 -2.72
N ASP A 237 39.90 -16.12 -3.63
CA ASP A 237 40.21 -17.33 -4.39
C ASP A 237 41.23 -17.07 -5.52
N GLY A 238 41.65 -15.83 -5.75
CA GLY A 238 42.58 -15.47 -6.84
C GLY A 238 41.92 -15.48 -8.23
N LEU A 239 40.59 -15.46 -8.31
CA LEU A 239 39.80 -15.48 -9.54
C LEU A 239 39.29 -14.09 -9.96
N GLY A 240 39.37 -13.12 -9.05
CA GLY A 240 38.88 -11.75 -9.24
C GLY A 240 39.93 -10.68 -8.93
N GLU A 241 39.63 -9.45 -9.34
CA GLU A 241 40.44 -8.28 -9.01
C GLU A 241 40.13 -7.78 -7.60
N TYR A 242 41.07 -7.05 -7.01
CA TYR A 242 40.82 -6.35 -5.74
C TYR A 242 39.69 -5.33 -5.87
N THR A 243 38.86 -5.23 -4.85
CA THR A 243 37.76 -4.28 -4.73
C THR A 243 37.69 -3.76 -3.28
N SER A 244 37.33 -2.48 -3.12
CA SER A 244 37.08 -1.90 -1.80
C SER A 244 35.89 -2.55 -1.06
N LEU A 245 35.07 -3.32 -1.77
CA LEU A 245 34.05 -4.19 -1.16
C LEU A 245 34.65 -5.20 -0.17
N CYS A 246 35.91 -5.63 -0.34
CA CYS A 246 36.55 -6.55 0.59
C CYS A 246 36.56 -5.98 2.01
N ASP A 247 37.01 -4.74 2.17
CA ASP A 247 37.05 -4.05 3.46
C ASP A 247 35.65 -3.71 3.97
N ALA A 248 34.77 -3.22 3.07
CA ALA A 248 33.42 -2.82 3.43
C ALA A 248 32.57 -4.00 3.91
N VAL A 249 32.63 -5.14 3.22
CA VAL A 249 31.92 -6.37 3.58
C VAL A 249 32.47 -6.96 4.89
N SER A 250 33.81 -7.07 5.01
CA SER A 250 34.45 -7.56 6.23
C SER A 250 34.09 -6.73 7.45
N LYS A 251 34.02 -5.40 7.30
CA LYS A 251 33.57 -4.47 8.34
C LYS A 251 32.10 -4.70 8.73
N GLN A 252 31.20 -4.89 7.77
CA GLN A 252 29.79 -5.13 8.03
C GLN A 252 29.57 -6.49 8.72
N LEU A 253 30.31 -7.52 8.33
CA LEU A 253 30.25 -8.86 8.91
C LEU A 253 30.94 -8.96 10.27
N GLY A 254 31.88 -8.05 10.59
CA GLY A 254 32.75 -8.16 11.76
C GLY A 254 33.77 -9.32 11.63
N GLY A 255 34.18 -9.67 10.40
CA GLY A 255 35.09 -10.73 10.07
C GLY A 255 35.08 -11.12 8.61
N ASP A 256 35.81 -12.11 8.22
CA ASP A 256 35.91 -12.55 6.84
C ASP A 256 34.66 -13.34 6.39
N VAL A 257 34.33 -13.24 5.08
CA VAL A 257 33.10 -13.83 4.52
C VAL A 257 33.04 -15.34 4.78
N TRP A 258 34.14 -16.06 4.62
CA TRP A 258 34.17 -17.52 4.80
C TRP A 258 33.92 -17.95 6.25
N ASP A 259 34.33 -17.17 7.25
CA ASP A 259 34.08 -17.43 8.67
C ASP A 259 32.61 -17.17 9.04
N LYS A 260 31.93 -16.35 8.24
CA LYS A 260 30.56 -15.88 8.45
C LYS A 260 29.52 -16.57 7.58
N LEU A 261 29.85 -17.56 6.78
CA LEU A 261 28.91 -18.22 5.85
C LEU A 261 27.66 -18.76 6.56
N ASN A 262 27.81 -19.38 7.74
CA ASN A 262 26.66 -19.89 8.49
C ASN A 262 25.72 -18.79 8.94
N GLU A 263 26.23 -17.63 9.32
CA GLU A 263 25.45 -16.45 9.69
C GLU A 263 24.73 -15.90 8.47
N ILE A 264 25.42 -15.77 7.34
CA ILE A 264 24.84 -15.29 6.08
C ILE A 264 23.68 -16.19 5.63
N TYR A 265 23.84 -17.51 5.62
CA TYR A 265 22.81 -18.45 5.20
C TYR A 265 21.61 -18.51 6.15
N SER A 266 21.84 -18.40 7.46
CA SER A 266 20.79 -18.45 8.47
C SER A 266 19.98 -17.15 8.58
N SER A 267 20.56 -16.01 8.19
CA SER A 267 19.93 -14.67 8.31
C SER A 267 18.92 -14.35 7.20
N GLY A 268 18.86 -15.17 6.14
CA GLY A 268 17.86 -15.07 5.08
C GLY A 268 18.10 -13.95 4.07
N LYS A 269 17.13 -13.82 3.15
CA LYS A 269 17.26 -12.95 1.96
C LYS A 269 17.51 -11.48 2.26
N SER A 270 16.88 -10.94 3.31
CA SER A 270 16.99 -9.51 3.65
C SER A 270 18.39 -9.13 4.14
N TYR A 271 19.07 -10.06 4.80
CA TYR A 271 20.44 -9.86 5.23
C TYR A 271 21.40 -9.77 4.03
N ILE A 272 21.29 -10.70 3.08
CA ILE A 272 22.09 -10.64 1.83
C ILE A 272 21.78 -9.36 1.06
N ALA A 273 20.50 -8.96 0.97
CA ALA A 273 20.10 -7.70 0.33
C ALA A 273 20.71 -6.45 0.97
N SER A 274 21.04 -6.49 2.27
CA SER A 274 21.66 -5.36 2.97
C SER A 274 23.04 -5.00 2.45
N PHE A 275 23.78 -5.95 1.87
CA PHE A 275 25.07 -5.71 1.24
C PHE A 275 25.01 -4.88 -0.04
N ALA A 276 23.82 -4.77 -0.66
CA ALA A 276 23.64 -3.89 -1.83
C ALA A 276 24.02 -2.44 -1.53
N LYS A 277 23.76 -1.97 -0.30
CA LYS A 277 24.14 -0.62 0.12
C LYS A 277 25.64 -0.38 -0.05
N LEU A 278 26.48 -1.36 0.30
CA LEU A 278 27.92 -1.26 0.16
C LEU A 278 28.32 -1.06 -1.31
N VAL A 279 27.64 -1.76 -2.24
CA VAL A 279 27.92 -1.62 -3.67
C VAL A 279 27.63 -0.20 -4.16
N PHE A 280 26.52 0.41 -3.74
CA PHE A 280 26.23 1.81 -4.07
C PHE A 280 27.22 2.78 -3.43
N ASP A 281 27.62 2.52 -2.19
CA ASP A 281 28.57 3.38 -1.46
C ASP A 281 29.98 3.30 -2.06
N GLU A 282 30.45 2.09 -2.43
CA GLU A 282 31.77 1.89 -3.06
C GLU A 282 31.79 2.38 -4.52
N TYR A 283 30.66 2.22 -5.26
CA TYR A 283 30.50 2.83 -6.58
C TYR A 283 30.74 4.34 -6.53
N ARG A 284 30.12 5.05 -5.56
CA ARG A 284 30.31 6.50 -5.39
C ARG A 284 31.77 6.89 -5.09
N LYS A 285 32.60 5.95 -4.62
CA LYS A 285 34.03 6.13 -4.39
C LYS A 285 34.88 5.75 -5.60
N GLY A 286 34.27 5.26 -6.69
CA GLY A 286 34.94 4.90 -7.93
C GLY A 286 35.41 3.44 -8.00
N ASP A 287 34.84 2.53 -7.17
CA ASP A 287 35.17 1.12 -7.25
C ASP A 287 34.63 0.49 -8.54
N GLU A 288 35.54 -0.08 -9.36
CA GLU A 288 35.20 -0.63 -10.66
C GLU A 288 34.35 -1.90 -10.58
N ILE A 289 34.59 -2.74 -9.59
CA ILE A 289 33.80 -3.99 -9.39
C ILE A 289 32.36 -3.62 -9.02
N SER A 290 32.16 -2.63 -8.15
CA SER A 290 30.83 -2.11 -7.83
C SER A 290 30.12 -1.55 -9.08
N THR A 291 30.85 -0.84 -9.95
CA THR A 291 30.35 -0.36 -11.23
C THR A 291 29.85 -1.51 -12.12
N GLN A 292 30.65 -2.59 -12.23
CA GLN A 292 30.31 -3.77 -13.04
C GLN A 292 29.09 -4.52 -12.46
N ILE A 293 28.98 -4.63 -11.13
CA ILE A 293 27.84 -5.26 -10.46
C ILE A 293 26.55 -4.49 -10.79
N LEU A 294 26.55 -3.15 -10.63
CA LEU A 294 25.38 -2.31 -10.91
C LEU A 294 25.01 -2.36 -12.38
N ARG A 295 25.97 -2.21 -13.29
CA ARG A 295 25.75 -2.28 -14.74
C ARG A 295 25.08 -3.59 -15.12
N ARG A 296 25.65 -4.74 -14.77
CA ARG A 296 25.11 -6.07 -15.09
C ARG A 296 23.68 -6.26 -14.57
N ASN A 297 23.41 -5.82 -13.35
CA ASN A 297 22.09 -5.96 -12.72
C ASN A 297 21.06 -5.07 -13.43
N PHE A 298 21.36 -3.80 -13.69
CA PHE A 298 20.40 -2.90 -14.31
C PHE A 298 20.24 -3.08 -15.82
N GLU A 299 21.23 -3.58 -16.54
CA GLU A 299 21.05 -4.05 -17.92
C GLU A 299 20.05 -5.21 -18.02
N ARG A 300 20.01 -6.10 -17.02
CA ARG A 300 18.98 -7.16 -16.96
C ARG A 300 17.59 -6.57 -16.71
N VAL A 301 17.45 -5.58 -15.83
CA VAL A 301 16.19 -4.86 -15.62
C VAL A 301 15.74 -4.15 -16.89
N ALA A 302 16.64 -3.43 -17.56
CA ALA A 302 16.33 -2.73 -18.80
C ALA A 302 15.82 -3.68 -19.90
N ARG A 303 16.41 -4.88 -20.03
CA ARG A 303 15.92 -5.91 -20.96
C ARG A 303 14.49 -6.34 -20.66
N LEU A 304 14.14 -6.52 -19.37
CA LEU A 304 12.77 -6.87 -18.96
C LEU A 304 11.80 -5.73 -19.26
N ILE A 305 12.19 -4.47 -19.02
CA ILE A 305 11.39 -3.28 -19.32
C ILE A 305 11.15 -3.15 -20.84
N ASN A 306 12.19 -3.29 -21.66
CA ASN A 306 12.07 -3.24 -23.13
C ASN A 306 11.16 -4.36 -23.66
N HIS A 307 11.26 -5.56 -23.07
CA HIS A 307 10.35 -6.66 -23.39
C HIS A 307 8.90 -6.35 -22.97
N ALA A 308 8.70 -5.74 -21.82
CA ALA A 308 7.38 -5.29 -21.35
C ALA A 308 6.73 -4.35 -22.37
N GLN A 309 7.46 -3.35 -22.83
CA GLN A 309 7.00 -2.39 -23.84
C GLN A 309 6.59 -3.07 -25.14
N SER A 310 7.49 -3.88 -25.68
CA SER A 310 7.30 -4.48 -27.03
C SER A 310 6.23 -5.56 -27.06
N SER A 311 6.09 -6.36 -25.99
CA SER A 311 5.24 -7.56 -26.00
C SER A 311 3.84 -7.34 -25.47
N PHE A 312 3.60 -6.30 -24.64
CA PHE A 312 2.33 -6.10 -23.95
C PHE A 312 1.66 -4.77 -24.26
N GLN A 313 2.16 -3.98 -25.20
CA GLN A 313 1.59 -2.67 -25.59
C GLN A 313 1.37 -1.74 -24.39
N SER A 314 2.27 -1.80 -23.40
CA SER A 314 2.15 -1.14 -22.09
C SER A 314 2.45 0.37 -22.10
N GLY A 315 2.56 0.98 -23.29
CA GLY A 315 2.92 2.40 -23.42
C GLY A 315 4.41 2.65 -23.18
N ASN A 316 4.75 3.93 -22.99
CA ASN A 316 6.16 4.37 -22.93
C ASN A 316 6.58 4.85 -21.54
N THR A 317 5.66 4.92 -20.57
CA THR A 317 5.95 5.37 -19.21
C THR A 317 6.41 4.21 -18.35
N VAL A 318 7.58 4.34 -17.74
CA VAL A 318 8.16 3.38 -16.80
C VAL A 318 8.20 4.01 -15.41
N ILE A 319 7.45 3.45 -14.47
CA ILE A 319 7.42 3.89 -13.08
C ILE A 319 8.40 3.03 -12.27
N LEU A 320 9.46 3.64 -11.76
CA LEU A 320 10.43 2.99 -10.88
C LEU A 320 10.02 3.14 -9.42
N SER A 321 9.90 2.02 -8.71
CA SER A 321 9.51 1.97 -7.30
C SER A 321 10.34 0.96 -6.52
N GLY A 322 10.12 0.88 -5.21
CA GLY A 322 10.85 -0.02 -4.32
C GLY A 322 11.99 0.68 -3.58
N GLY A 323 12.64 -0.05 -2.65
CA GLY A 323 13.65 0.52 -1.75
C GLY A 323 14.90 1.06 -2.45
N LEU A 324 15.24 0.57 -3.63
CA LEU A 324 16.40 1.06 -4.38
C LEU A 324 16.19 2.46 -4.99
N LYS A 325 14.96 2.99 -5.02
CA LYS A 325 14.67 4.36 -5.49
C LYS A 325 15.47 5.44 -4.75
N HIS A 326 15.96 5.17 -3.54
CA HIS A 326 16.83 6.09 -2.79
C HIS A 326 18.20 6.32 -3.48
N ASN A 327 18.57 5.48 -4.45
CA ASN A 327 19.71 5.62 -5.33
C ASN A 327 19.27 5.88 -6.78
N SER A 328 18.20 6.66 -6.96
CA SER A 328 17.57 6.87 -8.26
C SER A 328 18.50 7.49 -9.31
N ASP A 329 19.42 8.34 -8.89
CA ASP A 329 20.50 8.90 -9.70
C ASP A 329 21.30 7.77 -10.39
N ILE A 330 21.77 6.81 -9.61
CA ILE A 330 22.55 5.67 -10.09
C ILE A 330 21.68 4.71 -10.90
N LEU A 331 20.43 4.45 -10.45
CA LEU A 331 19.51 3.59 -11.20
C LEU A 331 19.27 4.13 -12.62
N ILE A 332 18.98 5.42 -12.74
CA ILE A 332 18.76 6.06 -14.05
C ILE A 332 20.03 6.00 -14.92
N GLU A 333 21.19 6.28 -14.33
CA GLU A 333 22.48 6.25 -15.00
C GLU A 333 22.74 4.90 -15.68
N PHE A 334 22.48 3.78 -14.97
CA PHE A 334 22.72 2.43 -15.51
C PHE A 334 21.57 1.86 -16.34
N LEU A 335 20.33 2.31 -16.10
CA LEU A 335 19.18 1.85 -16.90
C LEU A 335 19.11 2.55 -18.26
N ARG A 336 19.29 3.89 -18.28
CA ARG A 336 19.03 4.71 -19.46
C ARG A 336 19.77 4.27 -20.72
N PRO A 337 21.07 3.90 -20.68
CA PRO A 337 21.79 3.46 -21.88
C PRO A 337 21.27 2.18 -22.54
N SER A 338 20.56 1.35 -21.78
CA SER A 338 20.04 0.06 -22.23
C SER A 338 18.52 0.04 -22.47
N LEU A 339 17.82 1.15 -22.19
CA LEU A 339 16.40 1.31 -22.45
C LEU A 339 16.15 1.79 -23.88
N ASN A 340 14.99 1.40 -24.44
CA ASN A 340 14.51 1.97 -25.70
C ASN A 340 14.37 3.50 -25.57
N GLU A 341 14.72 4.24 -26.62
CA GLU A 341 14.80 5.73 -26.61
C GLU A 341 13.50 6.43 -26.24
N ASN A 342 12.35 5.83 -26.61
CA ASN A 342 11.03 6.39 -26.39
C ASN A 342 10.45 6.09 -24.98
N LEU A 343 11.18 5.38 -24.12
CA LEU A 343 10.75 5.12 -22.76
C LEU A 343 11.04 6.33 -21.84
N GLU A 344 10.05 6.73 -21.09
CA GLU A 344 10.14 7.78 -20.07
C GLU A 344 10.20 7.16 -18.67
N LEU A 345 11.27 7.47 -17.89
CA LEU A 345 11.44 7.00 -16.53
C LEU A 345 10.83 8.00 -15.55
N ILE A 346 9.97 7.51 -14.67
CA ILE A 346 9.33 8.27 -13.61
C ILE A 346 9.61 7.60 -12.27
N ILE A 347 9.98 8.41 -11.28
CA ILE A 347 10.17 7.97 -9.90
C ILE A 347 9.18 8.74 -9.04
N PRO A 348 8.10 8.10 -8.56
CA PRO A 348 7.14 8.77 -7.70
C PRO A 348 7.80 9.23 -6.40
N GLU A 349 7.58 10.48 -6.04
CA GLU A 349 8.04 11.04 -4.77
C GLU A 349 7.26 10.45 -3.59
N LEU A 350 5.95 10.29 -3.77
CA LEU A 350 5.04 9.78 -2.75
C LEU A 350 5.02 8.25 -2.67
N PRO A 351 4.76 7.70 -1.49
CA PRO A 351 4.69 6.25 -1.29
C PRO A 351 3.43 5.64 -1.94
N PRO A 352 3.39 4.31 -2.18
CA PRO A 352 2.24 3.63 -2.77
C PRO A 352 0.91 3.85 -2.04
N ILE A 353 0.95 4.02 -0.71
CA ILE A 353 -0.25 4.32 0.10
C ILE A 353 -0.97 5.60 -0.35
N TYR A 354 -0.24 6.61 -0.87
CA TYR A 354 -0.83 7.79 -1.47
C TYR A 354 -1.74 7.43 -2.64
N GLY A 355 -1.25 6.60 -3.57
CA GLY A 355 -2.03 6.14 -4.72
C GLY A 355 -3.28 5.36 -4.31
N LEU A 356 -3.19 4.55 -3.23
CA LEU A 356 -4.33 3.78 -2.72
C LEU A 356 -5.37 4.67 -2.03
N CYS A 357 -4.97 5.69 -1.29
CA CYS A 357 -5.87 6.71 -0.74
C CYS A 357 -6.57 7.49 -1.86
N LYS A 358 -5.82 7.93 -2.86
CA LYS A 358 -6.33 8.56 -4.07
C LYS A 358 -7.34 7.67 -4.78
N GLY A 359 -7.01 6.38 -4.98
CA GLY A 359 -7.92 5.39 -5.55
C GLY A 359 -9.22 5.23 -4.75
N ALA A 360 -9.16 5.21 -3.43
CA ALA A 360 -10.34 5.13 -2.57
C ALA A 360 -11.28 6.34 -2.74
N VAL A 361 -10.72 7.56 -2.83
CA VAL A 361 -11.48 8.79 -3.10
C VAL A 361 -12.13 8.74 -4.49
N MET A 362 -11.37 8.35 -5.51
CA MET A 362 -11.81 8.33 -6.91
C MET A 362 -12.91 7.32 -7.21
N MET A 363 -13.18 6.37 -6.33
CA MET A 363 -14.32 5.44 -6.48
C MET A 363 -15.67 6.16 -6.50
N LYS A 364 -15.79 7.34 -5.90
CA LYS A 364 -17.06 8.10 -5.79
C LYS A 364 -16.95 9.59 -6.09
N ASN A 365 -15.74 10.14 -6.13
CA ASN A 365 -15.52 11.58 -6.23
C ASN A 365 -14.48 11.90 -7.29
N ASN A 366 -14.51 13.13 -7.78
CA ASN A 366 -13.39 13.70 -8.49
C ASN A 366 -12.29 14.08 -7.48
N LEU A 367 -11.06 13.92 -7.89
CA LEU A 367 -9.92 14.27 -7.04
C LEU A 367 -9.81 15.80 -6.88
N SER A 368 -9.64 16.27 -5.66
CA SER A 368 -9.37 17.69 -5.39
C SER A 368 -7.97 18.05 -5.90
N SER A 369 -7.81 19.26 -6.46
CA SER A 369 -6.49 19.79 -6.83
C SER A 369 -5.54 19.94 -5.63
N ALA A 370 -6.07 20.05 -4.41
CA ALA A 370 -5.31 20.13 -3.17
C ALA A 370 -4.90 18.77 -2.60
N PHE A 371 -5.44 17.65 -3.14
CA PHE A 371 -5.24 16.32 -2.55
C PHE A 371 -3.77 15.96 -2.36
N CYS A 372 -2.96 16.16 -3.40
CA CYS A 372 -1.54 15.83 -3.35
C CYS A 372 -0.79 16.65 -2.29
N SER A 373 -0.99 17.97 -2.26
CA SER A 373 -0.29 18.86 -1.34
C SER A 373 -0.68 18.61 0.11
N ASN A 374 -1.97 18.41 0.39
CA ASN A 374 -2.46 18.13 1.74
C ASN A 374 -1.97 16.78 2.24
N PHE A 375 -2.06 15.73 1.40
CA PHE A 375 -1.57 14.40 1.74
C PHE A 375 -0.07 14.42 2.06
N THR A 376 0.72 15.05 1.19
CA THR A 376 2.17 15.17 1.38
C THR A 376 2.51 15.88 2.69
N PHE A 377 1.84 17.01 2.96
CA PHE A 377 2.07 17.79 4.16
C PHE A 377 1.76 16.99 5.44
N ASP A 378 0.61 16.30 5.49
CA ASP A 378 0.22 15.53 6.65
C ASP A 378 1.05 14.25 6.80
N TYR A 379 1.40 13.59 5.68
CA TYR A 379 2.19 12.35 5.69
C TYR A 379 3.61 12.58 6.22
N LEU A 380 4.24 13.70 5.85
CA LEU A 380 5.61 14.03 6.28
C LEU A 380 5.68 14.59 7.72
N LYS A 381 4.58 15.12 8.26
CA LYS A 381 4.54 15.59 9.66
C LYS A 381 4.62 14.48 10.69
N GLU A 382 4.24 13.26 10.33
CA GLU A 382 4.21 12.11 11.23
C GLU A 382 5.49 11.26 11.18
N ILE A 383 6.47 11.65 10.33
CA ILE A 383 7.81 11.06 10.28
C ILE A 383 8.77 11.90 11.14
#